data_64ff96eeeba3c99064bce1ce93b0c9e2
#
_entry.id   64ff96eeeba3c99064bce1ce93b0c9e2
#
_cell.length_a   1.000
_cell.length_b   1.000
_cell.length_c   1.000
_cell.angle_alpha   90.00
_cell.angle_beta   90.00
_cell.angle_gamma   90.00
#
_symmetry.space_group_name_H-M   'P 1'
#
loop_
_entity.id
_entity.type
_entity.pdbx_description
1 polymer ?
#
loop_
_entity_poly.entity_id
_entity_poly.type
_entity_poly.pdbx_seq_one_letter_code
_entity_poly.pdbx_strand_id
1 'polypeptide(L)'
;MNKDISKIIALTAVMATPLAGAESLDQYRQGWAYQALRHQYFIDMGEPFGKISFPYTHNSYNSQAYQNLGSYHDPNHIHSLVDQLDMGVRALELDVHWTTTTSGKALLLCHGQSNHTGCSPFDRRFEDGIKEVATWLKQPANNQEVLIVYIEEHSDGHYDEIISQMERQLGSLIYKPTACSSLPMNISKADVLNAGKQVLVIGGNCATTNWSKFAYQGNWPTDNDTFQAFPACSTARYSQGFVLSNQVRIYEDLTNLSSWFGNPSQPITPELMAEAQRCGLGVIGLDQLSIGDARMEASIWSWSPGEPNNWEDNEHCAEHWANGRFNDANCGVERRFACQDINTGDWMITQQAGPWSDGETQCQNELGANYEFQTPKNGYANEMLKGAKRALQLESVWVNYSDRAVEGQWRTGDYPTIERPDPDDAVVWRKLRNDKGKCLDLAGRKTANGTEVHQWSCHGADSQLWWQDEAGLVRNKMNTNKCLDVSGAGTEKGARVHLWDCHGGPNQVWLRGSSNSWRISNAPNMALDIKDPFWGDGMRAHIWPFHGGKSQRWSWD
;
A
#
# COMPACT_ATOMS: atom_id res chain seq x y z
N MET A 1 32.06 85.83 -2.99
CA MET A 1 30.71 85.32 -2.67
C MET A 1 30.67 83.86 -3.16
N ASN A 2 31.11 82.98 -2.28
CA ASN A 2 31.12 81.52 -2.53
C ASN A 2 29.74 80.94 -2.15
N LYS A 3 29.16 80.11 -3.01
CA LYS A 3 28.05 79.26 -2.69
C LYS A 3 28.50 77.79 -2.79
N ASP A 4 28.68 77.16 -1.65
CA ASP A 4 28.92 75.74 -1.50
C ASP A 4 27.59 74.97 -1.83
N ILE A 5 27.72 74.05 -2.76
CA ILE A 5 26.66 73.08 -3.05
C ILE A 5 27.10 71.71 -2.44
N SER A 6 26.57 71.39 -1.26
CA SER A 6 26.70 70.10 -0.66
C SER A 6 25.86 69.08 -1.41
N LYS A 7 26.49 68.12 -2.11
CA LYS A 7 25.81 66.95 -2.70
C LYS A 7 25.59 65.90 -1.60
N ILE A 8 24.31 65.68 -1.27
CA ILE A 8 23.85 64.56 -0.46
C ILE A 8 23.84 63.35 -1.38
N ILE A 9 24.76 62.38 -1.14
CA ILE A 9 24.73 61.05 -1.75
C ILE A 9 23.79 60.19 -0.88
N ALA A 10 22.58 59.92 -1.38
CA ALA A 10 21.68 58.94 -0.78
C ALA A 10 22.22 57.54 -1.12
N LEU A 11 22.79 56.85 -0.14
CA LEU A 11 23.11 55.42 -0.23
C LEU A 11 21.77 54.64 -0.16
N THR A 12 21.27 54.20 -1.29
CA THR A 12 20.22 53.17 -1.32
C THR A 12 20.81 51.83 -0.93
N ALA A 13 20.58 51.41 0.30
CA ALA A 13 20.85 50.04 0.72
C ALA A 13 19.90 49.12 -0.06
N VAL A 14 20.41 48.43 -1.05
CA VAL A 14 19.73 47.27 -1.65
C VAL A 14 19.76 46.19 -0.59
N MET A 15 18.62 46.00 0.08
CA MET A 15 18.39 44.78 0.88
C MET A 15 18.42 43.60 -0.10
N ALA A 16 19.49 42.84 -0.08
CA ALA A 16 19.52 41.53 -0.70
C ALA A 16 18.47 40.68 0.03
N THR A 17 17.35 40.37 -0.63
CA THR A 17 16.50 39.27 -0.22
C THR A 17 17.39 38.03 -0.14
N PRO A 18 17.38 37.28 0.98
CA PRO A 18 18.07 36.01 1.00
C PRO A 18 17.49 35.16 -0.11
N LEU A 19 18.34 34.64 -0.99
CA LEU A 19 17.98 33.54 -1.87
C LEU A 19 17.40 32.47 -0.94
N ALA A 20 16.11 32.13 -1.11
CA ALA A 20 15.52 30.98 -0.44
C ALA A 20 16.42 29.79 -0.78
N GLY A 21 17.13 29.27 0.21
CA GLY A 21 17.93 28.04 0.04
C GLY A 21 16.99 26.95 -0.45
N ALA A 22 17.49 26.05 -1.31
CA ALA A 22 16.72 24.89 -1.73
C ALA A 22 16.19 24.14 -0.48
N GLU A 23 14.94 23.74 -0.49
CA GLU A 23 14.32 22.98 0.59
C GLU A 23 15.10 21.69 0.85
N SER A 24 15.41 21.39 2.11
CA SER A 24 16.03 20.12 2.46
C SER A 24 15.00 18.99 2.50
N LEU A 25 15.45 17.74 2.35
CA LEU A 25 14.57 16.57 2.46
C LEU A 25 13.85 16.51 3.82
N ASP A 26 14.53 16.88 4.91
CA ASP A 26 13.93 16.94 6.24
C ASP A 26 12.83 18.01 6.34
N GLN A 27 13.02 19.17 5.70
CA GLN A 27 12.00 20.21 5.63
C GLN A 27 10.80 19.77 4.79
N TYR A 28 11.04 19.16 3.63
CA TYR A 28 9.99 18.59 2.78
C TYR A 28 9.14 17.55 3.52
N ARG A 29 9.78 16.65 4.28
CA ARG A 29 9.06 15.61 5.07
C ARG A 29 8.19 16.22 6.18
N GLN A 30 8.48 17.42 6.65
CA GLN A 30 7.63 18.16 7.60
C GLN A 30 6.59 19.03 6.88
N GLY A 31 6.72 19.22 5.58
CA GLY A 31 5.81 20.04 4.78
C GLY A 31 4.48 19.37 4.49
N TRP A 32 3.48 20.21 4.18
CA TRP A 32 2.12 19.76 3.89
C TRP A 32 2.05 18.68 2.80
N ALA A 33 2.77 18.88 1.68
CA ALA A 33 2.70 17.96 0.54
C ALA A 33 3.07 16.53 0.93
N TYR A 34 4.20 16.36 1.63
CA TYR A 34 4.62 15.04 2.10
C TYR A 34 3.62 14.44 3.10
N GLN A 35 3.12 15.22 4.05
CA GLN A 35 2.15 14.74 5.04
C GLN A 35 0.83 14.33 4.37
N ALA A 36 0.33 15.09 3.39
CA ALA A 36 -0.85 14.74 2.64
C ALA A 36 -0.67 13.43 1.83
N LEU A 37 0.50 13.22 1.20
CA LEU A 37 0.85 11.96 0.54
C LEU A 37 0.91 10.79 1.53
N ARG A 38 1.45 11.02 2.73
CA ARG A 38 1.46 10.01 3.80
C ARG A 38 0.03 9.63 4.22
N HIS A 39 -0.84 10.60 4.38
CA HIS A 39 -2.25 10.35 4.68
C HIS A 39 -2.93 9.55 3.56
N GLN A 40 -2.71 9.88 2.28
CA GLN A 40 -3.22 9.10 1.16
C GLN A 40 -2.74 7.65 1.21
N TYR A 41 -1.45 7.43 1.51
CA TYR A 41 -0.89 6.10 1.67
C TYR A 41 -1.59 5.28 2.76
N PHE A 42 -2.06 5.92 3.84
CA PHE A 42 -2.80 5.24 4.91
C PHE A 42 -4.30 5.13 4.63
N ILE A 43 -4.90 6.06 3.90
CA ILE A 43 -6.32 5.99 3.51
C ILE A 43 -6.61 4.72 2.71
N ASP A 44 -5.73 4.32 1.81
CA ASP A 44 -5.89 3.16 0.93
C ASP A 44 -5.21 1.88 1.44
N MET A 45 -4.84 1.83 2.72
CA MET A 45 -4.10 0.70 3.32
C MET A 45 -4.81 -0.65 3.17
N GLY A 46 -6.13 -0.65 3.24
CA GLY A 46 -6.98 -1.84 3.06
C GLY A 46 -7.46 -2.07 1.63
N GLU A 47 -7.15 -1.16 0.69
CA GLU A 47 -7.62 -1.29 -0.67
C GLU A 47 -6.80 -2.29 -1.49
N PRO A 48 -7.46 -3.03 -2.39
CA PRO A 48 -6.76 -3.91 -3.33
C PRO A 48 -5.75 -3.17 -4.20
N PHE A 49 -4.61 -3.79 -4.51
CA PHE A 49 -3.56 -3.19 -5.35
C PHE A 49 -4.08 -2.71 -6.71
N GLY A 50 -5.10 -3.33 -7.27
CA GLY A 50 -5.73 -2.86 -8.51
C GLY A 50 -6.43 -1.50 -8.41
N LYS A 51 -6.66 -0.99 -7.20
CA LYS A 51 -7.39 0.26 -6.96
C LYS A 51 -6.55 1.38 -6.35
N ILE A 52 -5.27 1.16 -6.08
CA ILE A 52 -4.37 2.13 -5.46
C ILE A 52 -3.30 2.61 -6.44
N SER A 53 -2.71 3.76 -6.15
CA SER A 53 -1.62 4.32 -6.94
C SER A 53 -0.32 4.27 -6.17
N PHE A 54 0.75 3.88 -6.87
CA PHE A 54 2.11 3.93 -6.36
C PHE A 54 2.91 5.01 -7.12
N PRO A 55 3.42 6.04 -6.45
CA PRO A 55 4.49 6.84 -7.00
C PRO A 55 5.69 5.93 -7.30
N TYR A 56 6.16 5.98 -8.53
CA TYR A 56 7.17 5.08 -9.08
C TYR A 56 8.31 5.90 -9.69
N THR A 57 9.52 5.42 -9.61
CA THR A 57 10.65 5.99 -10.34
C THR A 57 11.15 4.99 -11.36
N HIS A 58 11.21 5.45 -12.62
CA HIS A 58 11.73 4.69 -13.75
C HIS A 58 13.26 4.69 -13.68
N ASN A 59 13.92 3.54 -13.87
CA ASN A 59 15.37 3.41 -13.71
C ASN A 59 15.90 4.01 -12.39
N SER A 60 15.27 3.70 -11.28
CA SER A 60 15.47 4.36 -9.97
C SER A 60 16.93 4.44 -9.51
N TYR A 61 17.74 3.44 -9.87
CA TYR A 61 19.16 3.32 -9.54
C TYR A 61 20.06 4.20 -10.39
N ASN A 62 19.61 4.62 -11.62
CA ASN A 62 20.39 5.44 -12.55
C ASN A 62 20.37 6.90 -12.09
N SER A 63 21.20 7.20 -11.10
CA SER A 63 21.17 8.48 -10.38
C SER A 63 22.54 9.15 -10.27
N GLN A 64 22.51 10.49 -10.30
CA GLN A 64 23.68 11.33 -10.02
C GLN A 64 24.27 11.05 -8.63
N ALA A 65 23.45 10.65 -7.66
CA ALA A 65 23.91 10.30 -6.32
C ALA A 65 24.95 9.16 -6.31
N TYR A 66 24.96 8.32 -7.35
CA TYR A 66 25.89 7.20 -7.51
C TYR A 66 26.92 7.43 -8.62
N GLN A 67 26.91 8.58 -9.26
CA GLN A 67 27.81 8.93 -10.35
C GLN A 67 29.26 8.86 -9.93
N ASN A 68 30.09 8.27 -10.79
CA ASN A 68 31.56 8.30 -10.66
C ASN A 68 32.19 8.51 -12.05
N LEU A 69 33.53 8.50 -12.12
CA LEU A 69 34.24 8.75 -13.37
C LEU A 69 33.93 7.77 -14.51
N GLY A 70 33.30 6.66 -14.23
CA GLY A 70 33.05 5.57 -15.19
C GLY A 70 31.58 5.13 -15.30
N SER A 71 30.64 5.72 -14.55
CA SER A 71 29.24 5.27 -14.53
C SER A 71 28.23 6.40 -14.37
N TYR A 72 26.98 6.14 -14.74
CA TYR A 72 25.81 7.03 -14.60
C TYR A 72 26.02 8.43 -15.17
N HIS A 73 26.59 8.50 -16.39
CA HIS A 73 26.85 9.80 -17.07
C HIS A 73 25.60 10.41 -17.70
N ASP A 74 24.55 9.60 -17.87
CA ASP A 74 23.23 10.00 -18.38
C ASP A 74 22.12 9.52 -17.42
N PRO A 75 22.04 10.13 -16.22
CA PRO A 75 21.17 9.64 -15.15
C PRO A 75 19.72 10.02 -15.36
N ASN A 76 18.81 9.08 -15.03
CA ASN A 76 17.38 9.35 -14.91
C ASN A 76 17.06 10.17 -13.65
N HIS A 77 17.89 10.09 -12.60
CA HIS A 77 17.61 10.72 -11.30
C HIS A 77 18.78 11.55 -10.76
N ILE A 78 18.44 12.42 -9.81
CA ILE A 78 19.39 13.23 -9.04
C ILE A 78 19.68 12.57 -7.69
N HIS A 79 18.66 11.99 -7.08
CA HIS A 79 18.65 11.51 -5.70
C HIS A 79 18.90 10.01 -5.57
N SER A 80 19.41 9.59 -4.41
CA SER A 80 19.62 8.18 -4.07
C SER A 80 18.29 7.41 -3.99
N LEU A 81 18.35 6.07 -3.98
CA LEU A 81 17.16 5.23 -3.76
C LEU A 81 16.46 5.56 -2.42
N VAL A 82 17.24 5.81 -1.36
CA VAL A 82 16.69 6.21 -0.06
C VAL A 82 16.00 7.56 -0.13
N ASP A 83 16.62 8.55 -0.76
CA ASP A 83 16.01 9.88 -0.89
C ASP A 83 14.70 9.82 -1.69
N GLN A 84 14.65 9.01 -2.76
CA GLN A 84 13.42 8.78 -3.53
C GLN A 84 12.32 8.15 -2.66
N LEU A 85 12.65 7.14 -1.85
CA LEU A 85 11.72 6.55 -0.88
C LEU A 85 11.25 7.57 0.18
N ASP A 86 12.17 8.39 0.66
CA ASP A 86 11.88 9.48 1.61
C ASP A 86 11.06 10.63 0.99
N MET A 87 11.08 10.77 -0.33
CA MET A 87 10.17 11.66 -1.06
C MET A 87 8.78 11.07 -1.32
N GLY A 88 8.52 9.81 -0.94
CA GLY A 88 7.20 9.18 -1.05
C GLY A 88 7.07 8.15 -2.17
N VAL A 89 8.15 7.83 -2.89
CA VAL A 89 8.16 6.74 -3.88
C VAL A 89 7.95 5.40 -3.19
N ARG A 90 7.12 4.54 -3.78
CA ARG A 90 6.80 3.20 -3.26
C ARG A 90 6.91 2.09 -4.29
N ALA A 91 7.33 2.41 -5.50
CA ALA A 91 7.73 1.43 -6.50
C ALA A 91 9.07 1.86 -7.12
N LEU A 92 10.00 0.92 -7.26
CA LEU A 92 11.34 1.14 -7.78
C LEU A 92 11.58 0.21 -8.96
N GLU A 93 12.25 0.69 -10.01
CA GLU A 93 12.74 -0.10 -11.12
C GLU A 93 14.26 -0.26 -11.04
N LEU A 94 14.71 -1.50 -11.18
CA LEU A 94 16.11 -1.86 -11.11
C LEU A 94 16.46 -2.75 -12.32
N ASP A 95 17.25 -2.24 -13.27
CA ASP A 95 17.75 -3.05 -14.38
C ASP A 95 19.00 -3.78 -13.92
N VAL A 96 18.94 -5.10 -14.00
CA VAL A 96 19.93 -5.99 -13.42
C VAL A 96 20.64 -6.76 -14.50
N HIS A 97 21.92 -6.47 -14.69
CA HIS A 97 22.77 -7.05 -15.73
C HIS A 97 23.85 -7.97 -15.16
N TRP A 98 24.01 -9.17 -15.72
CA TRP A 98 25.15 -10.05 -15.42
C TRP A 98 26.31 -9.71 -16.34
N THR A 99 27.18 -8.80 -15.96
CA THR A 99 28.19 -8.24 -16.84
C THR A 99 29.56 -8.12 -16.18
N THR A 100 30.55 -7.66 -16.93
CA THR A 100 31.94 -7.58 -16.52
C THR A 100 32.16 -6.42 -15.56
N THR A 101 32.88 -6.71 -14.46
CA THR A 101 33.40 -5.73 -13.52
C THR A 101 34.94 -5.74 -13.55
N THR A 102 35.56 -4.87 -12.77
CA THR A 102 37.02 -4.87 -12.59
C THR A 102 37.58 -6.14 -11.96
N SER A 103 36.74 -6.99 -11.36
CA SER A 103 37.13 -8.21 -10.63
C SER A 103 36.46 -9.51 -11.12
N GLY A 104 35.87 -9.47 -12.33
CA GLY A 104 35.12 -10.61 -12.91
C GLY A 104 33.69 -10.22 -13.25
N LYS A 105 32.82 -11.20 -13.53
CA LYS A 105 31.40 -10.94 -13.76
C LYS A 105 30.62 -10.83 -12.44
N ALA A 106 29.62 -9.96 -12.41
CA ALA A 106 28.70 -9.78 -11.29
C ALA A 106 27.37 -9.19 -11.77
N LEU A 107 26.35 -9.20 -10.89
CA LEU A 107 25.13 -8.45 -11.10
C LEU A 107 25.37 -6.95 -10.83
N LEU A 108 25.17 -6.13 -11.84
CA LEU A 108 25.27 -4.68 -11.76
C LEU A 108 23.89 -4.03 -12.01
N LEU A 109 23.69 -2.87 -11.42
CA LEU A 109 22.60 -1.95 -11.75
C LEU A 109 23.06 -1.08 -12.93
N CYS A 110 22.52 -1.29 -14.09
CA CYS A 110 23.03 -0.72 -15.31
C CYS A 110 21.91 -0.38 -16.30
N HIS A 111 21.89 0.86 -16.78
CA HIS A 111 21.02 1.27 -17.89
C HIS A 111 21.64 0.87 -19.21
N GLY A 112 21.34 -0.32 -19.69
CA GLY A 112 21.94 -0.93 -20.89
C GLY A 112 20.94 -1.77 -21.68
N GLN A 113 21.33 -2.09 -22.90
CA GLN A 113 20.55 -3.00 -23.74
C GLN A 113 20.67 -4.46 -23.23
N SER A 114 19.79 -5.34 -23.69
CA SER A 114 19.79 -6.77 -23.33
C SER A 114 21.12 -7.49 -23.57
N ASN A 115 21.97 -6.98 -24.47
CA ASN A 115 23.32 -7.46 -24.72
C ASN A 115 24.38 -6.78 -23.85
N HIS A 116 23.98 -6.06 -22.81
CA HIS A 116 24.80 -5.28 -21.86
C HIS A 116 25.54 -4.06 -22.47
N THR A 117 25.22 -3.67 -23.73
CA THR A 117 25.74 -2.44 -24.30
C THR A 117 25.15 -1.25 -23.53
N GLY A 118 26.02 -0.40 -22.99
CA GLY A 118 25.66 0.69 -22.10
C GLY A 118 26.15 0.48 -20.66
N CYS A 119 26.39 -0.77 -20.24
CA CYS A 119 26.90 -1.07 -18.93
C CYS A 119 28.39 -0.74 -18.77
N SER A 120 28.75 -0.21 -17.64
CA SER A 120 30.12 0.08 -17.22
C SER A 120 30.61 -0.91 -16.16
N PRO A 121 31.89 -1.33 -16.20
CA PRO A 121 32.48 -2.10 -15.10
C PRO A 121 32.48 -1.40 -13.74
N PHE A 122 32.18 -0.11 -13.73
CA PHE A 122 32.13 0.76 -12.55
C PHE A 122 30.70 1.03 -12.08
N ASP A 123 29.67 0.48 -12.77
CA ASP A 123 28.30 0.56 -12.34
C ASP A 123 28.13 -0.12 -10.97
N ARG A 124 27.15 0.34 -10.24
CA ARG A 124 26.88 -0.11 -8.87
C ARG A 124 26.50 -1.58 -8.85
N ARG A 125 26.98 -2.33 -7.86
CA ARG A 125 26.53 -3.70 -7.65
C ARG A 125 25.06 -3.74 -7.27
N PHE A 126 24.35 -4.72 -7.79
CA PHE A 126 22.93 -4.93 -7.47
C PHE A 126 22.72 -5.11 -5.95
N GLU A 127 23.57 -5.89 -5.29
CA GLU A 127 23.48 -6.12 -3.85
C GLU A 127 23.58 -4.84 -3.02
N ASP A 128 24.40 -3.86 -3.45
CA ASP A 128 24.53 -2.58 -2.76
C ASP A 128 23.26 -1.73 -2.85
N GLY A 129 22.56 -1.77 -3.99
CA GLY A 129 21.25 -1.13 -4.15
C GLY A 129 20.19 -1.78 -3.27
N ILE A 130 20.11 -3.09 -3.27
CA ILE A 130 19.15 -3.83 -2.43
C ILE A 130 19.46 -3.64 -0.94
N LYS A 131 20.73 -3.59 -0.54
CA LYS A 131 21.14 -3.31 0.84
C LYS A 131 20.66 -1.93 1.30
N GLU A 132 20.74 -0.93 0.44
CA GLU A 132 20.26 0.42 0.73
C GLU A 132 18.74 0.43 0.99
N VAL A 133 17.96 -0.17 0.10
CA VAL A 133 16.50 -0.33 0.26
C VAL A 133 16.16 -1.11 1.54
N ALA A 134 16.87 -2.22 1.79
CA ALA A 134 16.65 -3.04 2.98
C ALA A 134 16.98 -2.28 4.28
N THR A 135 18.01 -1.44 4.28
CA THR A 135 18.39 -0.61 5.42
C THR A 135 17.30 0.41 5.74
N TRP A 136 16.71 1.02 4.71
CA TRP A 136 15.58 1.93 4.85
C TRP A 136 14.34 1.23 5.42
N LEU A 137 13.95 0.07 4.86
CA LEU A 137 12.79 -0.71 5.32
C LEU A 137 12.90 -1.17 6.78
N LYS A 138 14.10 -1.47 7.25
CA LYS A 138 14.36 -1.95 8.61
C LYS A 138 14.33 -0.84 9.66
N GLN A 139 14.21 0.42 9.26
CA GLN A 139 14.01 1.52 10.22
C GLN A 139 12.63 1.41 10.87
N PRO A 140 12.51 1.61 12.19
CA PRO A 140 11.21 1.53 12.88
C PRO A 140 10.13 2.44 12.31
N ALA A 141 10.50 3.61 11.81
CA ALA A 141 9.57 4.56 11.16
C ALA A 141 8.96 4.02 9.87
N ASN A 142 9.60 3.04 9.22
CA ASN A 142 9.22 2.48 7.93
C ASN A 142 8.57 1.09 8.07
N ASN A 143 8.20 0.69 9.27
CA ASN A 143 7.65 -0.64 9.54
C ASN A 143 6.26 -0.90 8.90
N GLN A 144 5.55 0.14 8.48
CA GLN A 144 4.26 0.04 7.78
C GLN A 144 4.38 0.33 6.27
N GLU A 145 5.59 0.36 5.73
CA GLU A 145 5.82 0.60 4.32
C GLU A 145 5.76 -0.70 3.52
N VAL A 146 5.10 -0.64 2.36
CA VAL A 146 5.07 -1.72 1.37
C VAL A 146 5.64 -1.18 0.06
N LEU A 147 6.63 -1.88 -0.47
CA LEU A 147 7.31 -1.52 -1.71
C LEU A 147 7.06 -2.55 -2.80
N ILE A 148 6.96 -2.06 -4.03
CA ILE A 148 7.11 -2.86 -5.23
C ILE A 148 8.51 -2.64 -5.78
N VAL A 149 9.25 -3.73 -6.03
CA VAL A 149 10.55 -3.69 -6.71
C VAL A 149 10.40 -4.42 -8.03
N TYR A 150 10.42 -3.65 -9.12
CA TYR A 150 10.43 -4.19 -10.47
C TYR A 150 11.88 -4.47 -10.90
N ILE A 151 12.16 -5.69 -11.27
CA ILE A 151 13.45 -6.12 -11.80
C ILE A 151 13.34 -6.22 -13.32
N GLU A 152 13.95 -5.29 -14.04
CA GLU A 152 14.21 -5.46 -15.46
C GLU A 152 15.42 -6.37 -15.61
N GLU A 153 15.16 -7.62 -16.01
CA GLU A 153 16.10 -8.71 -15.86
C GLU A 153 16.90 -8.94 -17.14
N HIS A 154 18.21 -8.75 -17.06
CA HIS A 154 19.21 -9.02 -18.08
C HIS A 154 20.39 -9.83 -17.48
N SER A 155 20.05 -10.84 -16.67
CA SER A 155 21.02 -11.60 -15.86
C SER A 155 21.65 -12.78 -16.61
N ASP A 156 21.41 -12.97 -17.91
CA ASP A 156 21.90 -14.14 -18.66
C ASP A 156 21.53 -15.48 -18.01
N GLY A 157 20.37 -15.55 -17.34
CA GLY A 157 19.90 -16.74 -16.66
C GLY A 157 20.42 -16.91 -15.22
N HIS A 158 21.14 -15.93 -14.65
CA HIS A 158 21.63 -15.98 -13.27
C HIS A 158 20.57 -15.58 -12.25
N TYR A 159 19.33 -16.07 -12.39
CA TYR A 159 18.20 -15.79 -11.51
C TYR A 159 18.46 -16.16 -10.06
N ASP A 160 19.11 -17.31 -9.81
CA ASP A 160 19.41 -17.77 -8.45
C ASP A 160 20.38 -16.80 -7.72
N GLU A 161 21.24 -16.09 -8.47
CA GLU A 161 22.12 -15.07 -7.88
C GLU A 161 21.32 -13.81 -7.50
N ILE A 162 20.35 -13.38 -8.32
CA ILE A 162 19.42 -12.27 -7.96
C ILE A 162 18.67 -12.66 -6.68
N ILE A 163 18.06 -13.85 -6.65
CA ILE A 163 17.34 -14.37 -5.49
C ILE A 163 18.22 -14.34 -4.25
N SER A 164 19.43 -14.92 -4.34
CA SER A 164 20.37 -15.01 -3.23
C SER A 164 20.75 -13.64 -2.64
N GLN A 165 21.02 -12.65 -3.51
CA GLN A 165 21.36 -11.30 -3.06
C GLN A 165 20.17 -10.59 -2.41
N MET A 166 18.96 -10.69 -2.99
CA MET A 166 17.76 -10.12 -2.41
C MET A 166 17.39 -10.78 -1.07
N GLU A 167 17.45 -12.11 -0.98
CA GLU A 167 17.15 -12.82 0.28
C GLU A 167 18.16 -12.49 1.37
N ARG A 168 19.44 -12.33 1.04
CA ARG A 168 20.48 -11.94 1.99
C ARG A 168 20.20 -10.57 2.62
N GLN A 169 19.67 -9.63 1.86
CA GLN A 169 19.44 -8.26 2.33
C GLN A 169 18.04 -8.06 2.92
N LEU A 170 17.01 -8.55 2.25
CA LEU A 170 15.59 -8.35 2.61
C LEU A 170 15.03 -9.50 3.47
N GLY A 171 15.53 -10.71 3.27
CA GLY A 171 15.16 -11.89 4.07
C GLY A 171 13.66 -12.15 4.08
N SER A 172 13.08 -12.21 5.28
CA SER A 172 11.67 -12.48 5.50
C SER A 172 10.72 -11.35 5.03
N LEU A 173 11.22 -10.18 4.64
CA LEU A 173 10.37 -9.06 4.21
C LEU A 173 9.75 -9.25 2.82
N ILE A 174 10.19 -10.24 2.04
CA ILE A 174 9.70 -10.47 0.67
C ILE A 174 8.38 -11.27 0.71
N TYR A 175 7.34 -10.72 0.09
CA TYR A 175 6.06 -11.39 -0.14
C TYR A 175 6.14 -12.16 -1.46
N LYS A 176 6.33 -13.48 -1.39
CA LYS A 176 6.65 -14.33 -2.54
C LYS A 176 5.41 -15.02 -3.13
N PRO A 177 5.35 -15.23 -4.46
CA PRO A 177 4.37 -16.12 -5.06
C PRO A 177 4.63 -17.59 -4.67
N THR A 178 3.59 -18.39 -4.68
CA THR A 178 3.70 -19.85 -4.46
C THR A 178 4.00 -20.61 -5.76
N ALA A 179 3.69 -20.00 -6.89
CA ALA A 179 3.92 -20.50 -8.24
C ALA A 179 4.01 -19.32 -9.21
N CYS A 180 4.31 -19.61 -10.47
CA CYS A 180 4.24 -18.61 -11.54
C CYS A 180 2.88 -17.91 -11.55
N SER A 181 2.84 -16.64 -11.25
CA SER A 181 1.62 -15.83 -11.21
C SER A 181 1.92 -14.34 -11.41
N SER A 182 0.95 -13.62 -11.91
CA SER A 182 0.99 -12.15 -11.93
C SER A 182 0.82 -11.57 -10.52
N LEU A 183 1.18 -10.31 -10.35
CA LEU A 183 0.94 -9.58 -9.10
C LEU A 183 -0.54 -9.69 -8.70
N PRO A 184 -0.84 -10.11 -7.47
CA PRO A 184 -2.23 -10.26 -7.04
C PRO A 184 -2.90 -8.89 -6.87
N MET A 185 -3.85 -8.57 -7.75
CA MET A 185 -4.56 -7.29 -7.74
C MET A 185 -5.61 -7.17 -6.63
N ASN A 186 -5.98 -8.28 -6.00
CA ASN A 186 -7.02 -8.38 -4.97
C ASN A 186 -6.50 -8.35 -3.52
N ILE A 187 -5.20 -8.30 -3.31
CA ILE A 187 -4.60 -8.10 -1.98
C ILE A 187 -4.33 -6.63 -1.72
N SER A 188 -4.24 -6.27 -0.44
CA SER A 188 -3.96 -4.92 0.03
C SER A 188 -2.55 -4.79 0.63
N LYS A 189 -2.12 -3.56 0.90
CA LYS A 189 -0.91 -3.30 1.70
C LYS A 189 -1.02 -3.91 3.09
N ALA A 190 -2.21 -3.86 3.69
CA ALA A 190 -2.45 -4.47 5.00
C ALA A 190 -2.27 -5.99 4.97
N ASP A 191 -2.70 -6.68 3.90
CA ASP A 191 -2.48 -8.12 3.77
C ASP A 191 -0.99 -8.48 3.71
N VAL A 192 -0.21 -7.70 2.98
CA VAL A 192 1.25 -7.87 2.92
C VAL A 192 1.89 -7.67 4.30
N LEU A 193 1.50 -6.60 5.01
CA LEU A 193 2.01 -6.30 6.34
C LEU A 193 1.58 -7.34 7.38
N ASN A 194 0.35 -7.83 7.33
CA ASN A 194 -0.16 -8.88 8.22
C ASN A 194 0.54 -10.23 8.00
N ALA A 195 1.06 -10.46 6.78
CA ALA A 195 1.94 -11.58 6.52
C ALA A 195 3.39 -11.38 7.02
N GLY A 196 3.68 -10.25 7.67
CA GLY A 196 5.04 -9.88 8.12
C GLY A 196 5.96 -9.43 6.99
N LYS A 197 5.41 -9.05 5.84
CA LYS A 197 6.16 -8.72 4.62
C LYS A 197 6.07 -7.22 4.32
N GLN A 198 6.96 -6.75 3.43
CA GLN A 198 7.00 -5.35 3.00
C GLN A 198 7.36 -5.17 1.52
N VAL A 199 7.85 -6.21 0.85
CA VAL A 199 8.37 -6.11 -0.52
C VAL A 199 7.69 -7.12 -1.42
N LEU A 200 7.13 -6.66 -2.54
CA LEU A 200 6.70 -7.50 -3.65
C LEU A 200 7.71 -7.32 -4.79
N VAL A 201 8.24 -8.43 -5.29
CA VAL A 201 9.18 -8.42 -6.40
C VAL A 201 8.44 -8.75 -7.68
N ILE A 202 8.56 -7.91 -8.68
CA ILE A 202 8.07 -8.16 -10.04
C ILE A 202 9.27 -8.41 -10.93
N GLY A 203 9.25 -9.46 -11.72
CA GLY A 203 10.27 -9.77 -12.73
C GLY A 203 9.62 -10.07 -14.07
N GLY A 204 10.42 -10.23 -15.15
CA GLY A 204 9.92 -10.39 -16.50
C GLY A 204 8.95 -11.58 -16.66
N ASN A 205 9.46 -12.77 -16.77
CA ASN A 205 8.67 -13.98 -16.96
C ASN A 205 9.04 -15.07 -15.94
N CYS A 206 8.32 -16.18 -15.95
CA CYS A 206 8.59 -17.31 -15.06
C CYS A 206 9.72 -18.19 -15.61
N ALA A 207 10.90 -17.66 -15.76
CA ALA A 207 12.02 -18.25 -16.47
C ALA A 207 12.54 -19.57 -15.85
N THR A 208 12.55 -19.65 -14.51
CA THR A 208 12.95 -20.85 -13.78
C THR A 208 11.96 -21.19 -12.67
N THR A 209 12.02 -22.42 -12.15
CA THR A 209 11.16 -22.83 -11.01
C THR A 209 11.42 -22.01 -9.76
N ASN A 210 12.68 -21.65 -9.46
CA ASN A 210 13.02 -20.83 -8.30
C ASN A 210 12.54 -19.39 -8.49
N TRP A 211 12.77 -18.82 -9.69
CA TRP A 211 12.34 -17.47 -10.02
C TRP A 211 10.82 -17.32 -9.95
N SER A 212 10.07 -18.31 -10.47
CA SER A 212 8.60 -18.29 -10.45
C SER A 212 7.98 -18.43 -9.05
N LYS A 213 8.76 -18.79 -8.05
CA LYS A 213 8.39 -18.81 -6.63
C LYS A 213 8.97 -17.63 -5.84
N PHE A 214 9.68 -16.76 -6.50
CA PHE A 214 10.35 -15.61 -5.90
C PHE A 214 9.78 -14.28 -6.38
N ALA A 215 9.59 -14.13 -7.68
CA ALA A 215 9.09 -12.91 -8.30
C ALA A 215 7.76 -13.17 -9.01
N TYR A 216 6.86 -12.19 -8.93
CA TYR A 216 5.63 -12.15 -9.73
C TYR A 216 5.95 -11.87 -11.19
N GLN A 217 5.13 -12.39 -12.10
CA GLN A 217 5.26 -12.13 -13.53
C GLN A 217 5.08 -10.64 -13.83
N GLY A 218 6.03 -10.06 -14.53
CA GLY A 218 6.11 -8.63 -14.83
C GLY A 218 5.28 -8.19 -16.01
N ASN A 219 4.03 -8.55 -16.04
CA ASN A 219 3.10 -7.97 -17.01
C ASN A 219 2.40 -6.75 -16.40
N TRP A 220 3.18 -5.74 -16.02
CA TRP A 220 2.60 -4.42 -15.85
C TRP A 220 2.18 -3.93 -17.23
N PRO A 221 0.88 -3.84 -17.50
CA PRO A 221 0.44 -3.24 -18.74
C PRO A 221 1.04 -1.84 -18.82
N THR A 222 1.87 -1.60 -19.82
CA THR A 222 2.52 -0.32 -20.03
C THR A 222 1.82 0.41 -21.15
N ASP A 223 1.49 1.67 -20.92
CA ASP A 223 0.92 2.53 -21.95
C ASP A 223 1.50 3.94 -21.83
N ASN A 224 2.34 4.31 -22.79
CA ASN A 224 2.88 5.67 -22.92
C ASN A 224 2.09 6.49 -23.95
N ASP A 225 1.02 5.92 -24.51
CA ASP A 225 0.18 6.61 -25.49
C ASP A 225 -0.80 7.57 -24.80
N THR A 226 -1.52 8.32 -25.59
CA THR A 226 -2.45 9.35 -25.13
C THR A 226 -3.45 8.83 -24.11
N PHE A 227 -3.26 9.24 -22.87
CA PHE A 227 -4.19 9.05 -21.81
C PHE A 227 -5.37 10.02 -21.96
N GLN A 228 -6.60 9.50 -21.83
CA GLN A 228 -7.81 10.30 -21.86
C GLN A 228 -8.22 10.70 -20.46
N ALA A 229 -8.33 12.01 -20.23
CA ALA A 229 -8.71 12.59 -18.96
C ALA A 229 -10.08 12.10 -18.44
N PHE A 230 -10.32 12.32 -17.14
CA PHE A 230 -11.61 12.07 -16.52
C PHE A 230 -12.75 12.82 -17.26
N PRO A 231 -13.94 12.22 -17.52
CA PRO A 231 -14.39 10.92 -17.00
C PRO A 231 -14.05 9.71 -17.86
N ALA A 232 -13.44 9.87 -19.01
CA ALA A 232 -13.14 8.75 -19.91
C ALA A 232 -12.12 7.77 -19.30
N CYS A 233 -11.07 8.28 -18.64
CA CYS A 233 -10.08 7.52 -17.90
C CYS A 233 -9.63 6.24 -18.64
N SER A 234 -9.28 6.37 -19.90
CA SER A 234 -8.86 5.26 -20.75
C SER A 234 -7.59 5.60 -21.50
N THR A 235 -6.92 4.59 -21.99
CA THR A 235 -5.80 4.74 -22.92
C THR A 235 -6.17 4.16 -24.29
N ALA A 236 -5.30 4.29 -25.28
CA ALA A 236 -5.53 3.68 -26.59
C ALA A 236 -5.67 2.14 -26.51
N ARG A 237 -5.06 1.51 -25.50
CA ARG A 237 -5.04 0.04 -25.31
C ARG A 237 -6.04 -0.44 -24.27
N TYR A 238 -6.37 0.38 -23.28
CA TYR A 238 -7.10 -0.06 -22.09
C TYR A 238 -8.35 0.77 -21.87
N SER A 239 -9.48 0.07 -21.69
CA SER A 239 -10.74 0.71 -21.29
C SER A 239 -10.66 1.24 -19.85
N GLN A 240 -11.55 2.14 -19.49
CA GLN A 240 -11.68 2.66 -18.11
C GLN A 240 -11.73 1.55 -17.05
N GLY A 241 -12.57 0.53 -17.26
CA GLY A 241 -12.69 -0.57 -16.28
C GLY A 241 -11.40 -1.35 -16.08
N PHE A 242 -10.61 -1.52 -17.14
CA PHE A 242 -9.30 -2.16 -17.04
C PHE A 242 -8.31 -1.29 -16.27
N VAL A 243 -8.24 0.01 -16.55
CA VAL A 243 -7.37 0.96 -15.83
C VAL A 243 -7.68 0.98 -14.33
N LEU A 244 -8.98 0.98 -13.97
CA LEU A 244 -9.43 1.04 -12.56
C LEU A 244 -9.29 -0.29 -11.79
N SER A 245 -8.94 -1.39 -12.45
CA SER A 245 -8.84 -2.73 -11.83
C SER A 245 -7.45 -3.37 -11.92
N ASN A 246 -6.51 -2.71 -12.58
CA ASN A 246 -5.16 -3.22 -12.82
C ASN A 246 -4.10 -2.17 -12.52
N GLN A 247 -2.87 -2.63 -12.28
CA GLN A 247 -1.71 -1.75 -12.23
C GLN A 247 -1.27 -1.42 -13.65
N VAL A 248 -1.75 -0.29 -14.17
CA VAL A 248 -1.31 0.22 -15.49
C VAL A 248 -0.18 1.21 -15.28
N ARG A 249 0.94 0.99 -15.96
CA ARG A 249 2.13 1.83 -15.88
C ARG A 249 2.13 2.86 -17.01
N ILE A 250 2.31 4.11 -16.67
CA ILE A 250 2.83 5.15 -17.54
C ILE A 250 4.18 5.61 -16.97
N TYR A 251 5.11 6.00 -17.82
CA TYR A 251 6.44 6.47 -17.38
C TYR A 251 7.05 7.41 -18.40
N GLU A 252 7.99 8.20 -17.97
CA GLU A 252 8.83 9.04 -18.80
C GLU A 252 10.26 8.48 -18.88
N ASP A 253 11.00 8.88 -19.93
CA ASP A 253 12.43 8.64 -20.03
C ASP A 253 13.08 9.97 -20.44
N LEU A 254 13.64 10.65 -19.47
CA LEU A 254 14.24 11.98 -19.61
C LEU A 254 15.76 11.95 -19.73
N THR A 255 16.35 10.81 -20.09
CA THR A 255 17.78 10.76 -20.37
C THR A 255 18.13 11.49 -21.68
N ASN A 256 19.36 12.03 -21.73
CA ASN A 256 19.83 12.69 -22.97
C ASN A 256 19.96 11.69 -24.13
N LEU A 257 20.29 10.42 -23.85
CA LEU A 257 20.40 9.37 -24.85
C LEU A 257 19.05 9.08 -25.50
N SER A 258 17.97 8.94 -24.75
CA SER A 258 16.65 8.71 -25.30
C SER A 258 16.19 9.88 -26.18
N SER A 259 16.46 11.12 -25.75
CA SER A 259 16.17 12.31 -26.57
C SER A 259 17.00 12.36 -27.86
N TRP A 260 18.24 11.89 -27.82
CA TRP A 260 19.15 11.89 -28.98
C TRP A 260 18.78 10.82 -30.02
N PHE A 261 18.29 9.66 -29.58
CA PHE A 261 17.79 8.60 -30.49
C PHE A 261 16.38 8.83 -31.03
N GLY A 262 15.74 9.94 -30.67
CA GLY A 262 14.50 10.40 -31.29
C GLY A 262 13.22 9.74 -30.77
N ASN A 263 13.26 9.20 -29.59
CA ASN A 263 12.08 8.60 -28.96
C ASN A 263 11.92 9.03 -27.50
N PRO A 264 11.86 10.34 -27.19
CA PRO A 264 11.55 10.76 -25.83
C PRO A 264 10.10 10.37 -25.52
N SER A 265 9.86 9.62 -24.47
CA SER A 265 8.55 9.59 -23.84
C SER A 265 8.19 11.03 -23.43
N GLN A 266 6.92 11.39 -23.54
CA GLN A 266 6.51 12.73 -23.17
C GLN A 266 6.72 12.93 -21.65
N PRO A 267 7.27 14.08 -21.21
CA PRO A 267 7.43 14.34 -19.79
C PRO A 267 6.07 14.33 -19.08
N ILE A 268 6.02 13.75 -17.89
CA ILE A 268 4.85 13.77 -17.03
C ILE A 268 4.79 15.15 -16.38
N THR A 269 3.81 15.96 -16.81
CA THR A 269 3.59 17.29 -16.21
C THR A 269 2.75 17.18 -14.93
N PRO A 270 2.74 18.22 -14.08
CA PRO A 270 1.83 18.25 -12.92
C PRO A 270 0.35 18.08 -13.31
N GLU A 271 -0.07 18.63 -14.45
CA GLU A 271 -1.45 18.48 -14.95
C GLU A 271 -1.75 17.04 -15.34
N LEU A 272 -0.83 16.36 -16.04
CA LEU A 272 -0.98 14.95 -16.39
C LEU A 272 -0.99 14.08 -15.14
N MET A 273 -0.13 14.38 -14.15
CA MET A 273 -0.13 13.68 -12.87
C MET A 273 -1.48 13.81 -12.15
N ALA A 274 -2.03 15.03 -12.06
CA ALA A 274 -3.33 15.26 -11.44
C ALA A 274 -4.46 14.50 -12.18
N GLU A 275 -4.47 14.51 -13.51
CA GLU A 275 -5.45 13.76 -14.31
C GLU A 275 -5.30 12.24 -14.15
N ALA A 276 -4.08 11.74 -14.09
CA ALA A 276 -3.79 10.32 -13.85
C ALA A 276 -4.31 9.87 -12.48
N GLN A 277 -4.13 10.69 -11.43
CA GLN A 277 -4.68 10.42 -10.10
C GLN A 277 -6.22 10.44 -10.09
N ARG A 278 -6.85 11.42 -10.77
CA ARG A 278 -8.31 11.49 -10.92
C ARG A 278 -8.89 10.27 -11.62
N CYS A 279 -8.10 9.60 -12.42
CA CYS A 279 -8.49 8.37 -13.11
C CYS A 279 -8.06 7.09 -12.38
N GLY A 280 -7.45 7.18 -11.21
CA GLY A 280 -6.99 6.02 -10.45
C GLY A 280 -5.91 5.21 -11.20
N LEU A 281 -5.06 5.88 -12.00
CA LEU A 281 -3.95 5.21 -12.68
C LEU A 281 -2.96 4.65 -11.66
N GLY A 282 -2.61 3.36 -11.80
CA GLY A 282 -1.94 2.63 -10.73
C GLY A 282 -0.46 2.95 -10.58
N VAL A 283 0.30 3.11 -11.68
CA VAL A 283 1.76 3.28 -11.63
C VAL A 283 2.20 4.40 -12.55
N ILE A 284 2.77 5.45 -11.97
CA ILE A 284 3.22 6.65 -12.70
C ILE A 284 4.72 6.81 -12.47
N GLY A 285 5.52 6.46 -13.49
CA GLY A 285 6.98 6.45 -13.45
C GLY A 285 7.58 7.82 -13.75
N LEU A 286 8.23 8.40 -12.76
CA LEU A 286 8.85 9.71 -12.83
C LEU A 286 10.36 9.59 -12.99
N ASP A 287 10.91 10.44 -13.85
CA ASP A 287 12.34 10.75 -13.92
C ASP A 287 12.62 12.13 -13.30
N GLN A 288 13.87 12.42 -12.98
CA GLN A 288 14.34 13.70 -12.45
C GLN A 288 13.52 14.20 -11.24
N LEU A 289 13.06 13.26 -10.38
CA LEU A 289 12.31 13.62 -9.18
C LEU A 289 13.15 14.55 -8.28
N SER A 290 12.57 15.67 -7.86
CA SER A 290 13.20 16.67 -7.01
C SER A 290 12.46 16.84 -5.68
N ILE A 291 13.16 17.36 -4.68
CA ILE A 291 12.53 17.74 -3.40
C ILE A 291 11.52 18.86 -3.67
N GLY A 292 10.30 18.70 -3.19
CA GLY A 292 9.21 19.64 -3.49
C GLY A 292 8.71 19.58 -4.94
N ASP A 293 8.84 18.43 -5.60
CA ASP A 293 8.41 18.23 -6.99
C ASP A 293 6.93 18.53 -7.17
N ALA A 294 6.62 19.45 -8.08
CA ALA A 294 5.24 19.85 -8.36
C ALA A 294 4.34 18.70 -8.86
N ARG A 295 4.92 17.64 -9.44
CA ARG A 295 4.18 16.44 -9.86
C ARG A 295 3.73 15.63 -8.65
N MET A 296 4.58 15.50 -7.62
CA MET A 296 4.20 14.86 -6.35
C MET A 296 3.11 15.67 -5.63
N GLU A 297 3.21 16.99 -5.62
CA GLU A 297 2.16 17.86 -5.07
C GLU A 297 0.85 17.75 -5.87
N ALA A 298 0.92 17.68 -7.20
CA ALA A 298 -0.24 17.49 -8.08
C ALA A 298 -0.93 16.12 -7.91
N SER A 299 -0.20 15.12 -7.39
CA SER A 299 -0.76 13.79 -7.09
C SER A 299 -1.64 13.76 -5.83
N ILE A 300 -1.67 14.85 -5.05
CA ILE A 300 -2.49 14.94 -3.84
C ILE A 300 -3.94 15.22 -4.22
N TRP A 301 -4.81 14.26 -3.94
CA TRP A 301 -6.25 14.37 -4.15
C TRP A 301 -7.03 14.50 -2.82
N SER A 302 -6.39 14.18 -1.68
CA SER A 302 -6.99 14.16 -0.35
C SER A 302 -7.07 15.57 0.26
N TRP A 303 -6.09 15.97 1.03
CA TRP A 303 -6.11 17.21 1.80
C TRP A 303 -5.93 18.48 0.98
N SER A 304 -6.64 19.53 1.35
CA SER A 304 -6.41 20.88 0.82
C SER A 304 -5.02 21.41 1.25
N PRO A 305 -4.41 22.32 0.49
CA PRO A 305 -3.14 22.94 0.90
C PRO A 305 -3.22 23.56 2.29
N GLY A 306 -2.32 23.12 3.18
CA GLY A 306 -2.26 23.57 4.57
C GLY A 306 -3.09 22.77 5.54
N GLU A 307 -3.89 21.78 5.08
CA GLU A 307 -4.71 20.90 5.92
C GLU A 307 -4.07 19.51 6.10
N PRO A 308 -4.38 18.78 7.19
CA PRO A 308 -5.16 19.21 8.35
C PRO A 308 -4.39 20.23 9.21
N ASN A 309 -5.08 21.27 9.71
CA ASN A 309 -4.44 22.35 10.47
C ASN A 309 -4.84 22.41 11.96
N ASN A 310 -5.81 21.60 12.37
CA ASN A 310 -6.38 21.50 13.73
C ASN A 310 -6.62 22.89 14.37
N TRP A 311 -7.38 23.74 13.66
CA TRP A 311 -7.64 25.11 14.10
C TRP A 311 -8.21 25.15 15.53
N GLU A 312 -7.59 25.93 16.40
CA GLU A 312 -7.96 26.08 17.82
C GLU A 312 -7.92 24.74 18.61
N ASP A 313 -7.13 23.76 18.17
CA ASP A 313 -7.04 22.41 18.78
C ASP A 313 -8.41 21.70 18.90
N ASN A 314 -9.29 21.85 17.90
CA ASN A 314 -10.67 21.37 17.97
C ASN A 314 -11.22 20.79 16.64
N GLU A 315 -10.37 20.48 15.67
CA GLU A 315 -10.79 19.97 14.37
C GLU A 315 -10.26 18.53 14.16
N HIS A 316 -11.09 17.54 14.46
CA HIS A 316 -10.70 16.14 14.49
C HIS A 316 -11.46 15.26 13.49
N CYS A 317 -12.31 15.84 12.63
CA CYS A 317 -13.13 15.12 11.67
C CYS A 317 -12.99 15.73 10.28
N ALA A 318 -12.77 14.88 9.26
CA ALA A 318 -12.60 15.36 7.90
C ALA A 318 -13.94 15.61 7.20
N GLU A 319 -14.01 16.74 6.51
CA GLU A 319 -15.05 17.05 5.53
C GLU A 319 -14.47 17.04 4.11
N HIS A 320 -15.24 16.60 3.14
CA HIS A 320 -14.95 16.83 1.74
C HIS A 320 -15.44 18.21 1.33
N TRP A 321 -14.51 19.16 1.21
CA TRP A 321 -14.79 20.59 1.12
C TRP A 321 -15.13 21.07 -0.30
N ALA A 322 -15.39 22.39 -0.44
CA ALA A 322 -15.86 23.01 -1.68
C ALA A 322 -14.96 22.77 -2.89
N ASN A 323 -13.65 22.76 -2.68
CA ASN A 323 -12.65 22.53 -3.72
C ASN A 323 -12.53 21.05 -4.16
N GLY A 324 -13.22 20.12 -3.47
CA GLY A 324 -13.13 18.68 -3.74
C GLY A 324 -11.95 17.99 -3.08
N ARG A 325 -11.39 18.62 -2.04
CA ARG A 325 -10.35 18.04 -1.15
C ARG A 325 -10.84 18.08 0.29
N PHE A 326 -10.10 17.45 1.18
CA PHE A 326 -10.44 17.39 2.60
C PHE A 326 -9.99 18.64 3.34
N ASN A 327 -10.76 18.98 4.34
CA ASN A 327 -10.47 19.94 5.40
C ASN A 327 -10.81 19.27 6.73
N ASP A 328 -10.05 19.50 7.80
CA ASP A 328 -10.47 19.12 9.13
C ASP A 328 -11.46 20.15 9.70
N ALA A 329 -12.34 19.69 10.54
CA ALA A 329 -13.39 20.50 11.12
C ALA A 329 -13.84 19.96 12.47
N ASN A 330 -14.50 20.81 13.26
CA ASN A 330 -15.10 20.38 14.52
C ASN A 330 -16.20 19.34 14.28
N CYS A 331 -16.05 18.15 14.87
CA CYS A 331 -16.93 17.00 14.67
C CYS A 331 -18.40 17.24 15.06
N GLY A 332 -18.69 18.28 15.84
CA GLY A 332 -20.05 18.64 16.28
C GLY A 332 -20.81 19.52 15.30
N VAL A 333 -20.19 19.99 14.21
CA VAL A 333 -20.87 20.77 13.18
C VAL A 333 -21.85 19.90 12.42
N GLU A 334 -23.01 20.44 12.07
CA GLU A 334 -24.01 19.73 11.29
C GLU A 334 -23.67 19.76 9.80
N ARG A 335 -23.41 18.60 9.20
CA ARG A 335 -23.20 18.40 7.77
C ARG A 335 -23.90 17.13 7.29
N ARG A 336 -24.20 17.05 6.00
CA ARG A 336 -24.63 15.82 5.35
C ARG A 336 -23.48 14.85 5.23
N PHE A 337 -23.79 13.57 5.03
CA PHE A 337 -22.81 12.48 5.08
C PHE A 337 -22.58 11.88 3.69
N ALA A 338 -21.32 11.62 3.37
CA ALA A 338 -20.92 10.88 2.19
C ALA A 338 -21.06 9.38 2.43
N CYS A 339 -21.99 8.74 1.75
CA CYS A 339 -22.28 7.32 1.86
C CYS A 339 -21.92 6.62 0.56
N GLN A 340 -21.23 5.48 0.67
CA GLN A 340 -20.85 4.67 -0.49
C GLN A 340 -21.60 3.35 -0.47
N ASP A 341 -22.18 2.95 -1.60
CA ASP A 341 -22.74 1.61 -1.79
C ASP A 341 -21.59 0.59 -1.87
N ILE A 342 -21.53 -0.35 -0.94
CA ILE A 342 -20.45 -1.34 -0.83
C ILE A 342 -20.40 -2.34 -1.99
N ASN A 343 -21.47 -2.46 -2.78
CA ASN A 343 -21.55 -3.37 -3.90
C ASN A 343 -21.16 -2.72 -5.23
N THR A 344 -21.56 -1.46 -5.44
CA THR A 344 -21.32 -0.74 -6.71
C THR A 344 -20.19 0.26 -6.62
N GLY A 345 -19.89 0.76 -5.42
CA GLY A 345 -18.94 1.85 -5.20
C GLY A 345 -19.53 3.24 -5.48
N ASP A 346 -20.83 3.34 -5.77
CA ASP A 346 -21.50 4.60 -6.04
C ASP A 346 -21.62 5.47 -4.79
N TRP A 347 -21.52 6.78 -4.98
CA TRP A 347 -21.63 7.75 -3.91
C TRP A 347 -23.02 8.38 -3.86
N MET A 348 -23.62 8.35 -2.67
CA MET A 348 -24.84 9.07 -2.33
C MET A 348 -24.58 9.97 -1.13
N ILE A 349 -25.36 11.03 -0.99
CA ILE A 349 -25.27 11.97 0.12
C ILE A 349 -26.63 12.04 0.81
N THR A 350 -26.64 11.95 2.15
CA THR A 350 -27.86 12.00 2.95
C THR A 350 -28.60 13.32 2.78
N GLN A 351 -29.91 13.31 3.00
CA GLN A 351 -30.72 14.54 3.05
C GLN A 351 -30.60 15.24 4.41
N GLN A 352 -30.53 14.45 5.48
CA GLN A 352 -30.36 14.95 6.82
C GLN A 352 -28.89 15.29 7.10
N ALA A 353 -28.67 16.34 7.85
CA ALA A 353 -27.37 16.73 8.38
C ALA A 353 -27.29 16.34 9.87
N GLY A 354 -26.09 16.18 10.38
CA GLY A 354 -25.82 15.90 11.79
C GLY A 354 -24.33 16.01 12.11
N PRO A 355 -23.97 15.84 13.38
CA PRO A 355 -22.57 15.75 13.78
C PRO A 355 -21.90 14.49 13.18
N TRP A 356 -20.59 14.54 13.02
CA TRP A 356 -19.81 13.48 12.32
C TRP A 356 -20.10 12.06 12.84
N SER A 357 -20.35 11.91 14.16
CA SER A 357 -20.63 10.63 14.81
C SER A 357 -21.88 9.92 14.29
N ASP A 358 -22.79 10.63 13.68
CA ASP A 358 -24.07 10.08 13.23
C ASP A 358 -23.97 9.45 11.82
N GLY A 359 -22.84 9.61 11.14
CA GLY A 359 -22.66 9.27 9.74
C GLY A 359 -23.08 7.85 9.37
N GLU A 360 -22.61 6.85 10.09
CA GLU A 360 -22.94 5.44 9.81
C GLU A 360 -24.45 5.19 9.95
N THR A 361 -25.03 5.67 11.04
CA THR A 361 -26.47 5.52 11.31
C THR A 361 -27.33 6.24 10.25
N GLN A 362 -26.92 7.43 9.83
CA GLN A 362 -27.66 8.20 8.81
C GLN A 362 -27.56 7.58 7.43
N CYS A 363 -26.38 7.11 7.03
CA CYS A 363 -26.22 6.41 5.74
C CYS A 363 -27.15 5.19 5.65
N GLN A 364 -27.16 4.34 6.68
CA GLN A 364 -28.01 3.14 6.69
C GLN A 364 -29.50 3.45 6.77
N ASN A 365 -29.89 4.42 7.59
CA ASN A 365 -31.30 4.76 7.79
C ASN A 365 -31.95 5.41 6.54
N GLU A 366 -31.21 6.29 5.85
CA GLU A 366 -31.77 7.00 4.70
C GLU A 366 -31.63 6.23 3.38
N LEU A 367 -30.51 5.50 3.20
CA LEU A 367 -30.14 4.92 1.90
C LEU A 367 -30.19 3.39 1.89
N GLY A 368 -30.25 2.78 3.09
CA GLY A 368 -30.32 1.32 3.24
C GLY A 368 -29.02 0.69 3.69
N ALA A 369 -29.11 -0.60 4.08
CA ALA A 369 -28.03 -1.35 4.72
C ALA A 369 -26.77 -1.56 3.85
N ASN A 370 -26.85 -1.30 2.56
CA ASN A 370 -25.70 -1.39 1.66
C ASN A 370 -24.87 -0.11 1.59
N TYR A 371 -25.36 0.98 2.19
CA TYR A 371 -24.66 2.25 2.22
C TYR A 371 -23.93 2.44 3.54
N GLU A 372 -22.63 2.62 3.46
CA GLU A 372 -21.77 2.89 4.59
C GLU A 372 -21.23 4.32 4.55
N PHE A 373 -21.04 4.91 5.73
CA PHE A 373 -20.35 6.18 5.87
C PHE A 373 -18.87 5.97 5.52
N GLN A 374 -18.41 6.51 4.41
CA GLN A 374 -17.10 6.17 3.85
C GLN A 374 -16.24 7.40 3.50
N THR A 375 -14.98 7.12 3.23
CA THR A 375 -13.97 8.07 2.74
C THR A 375 -13.51 7.61 1.37
N PRO A 376 -13.37 8.50 0.37
CA PRO A 376 -12.72 8.16 -0.88
C PRO A 376 -11.34 7.54 -0.63
N LYS A 377 -11.04 6.42 -1.31
CA LYS A 377 -9.78 5.69 -1.11
C LYS A 377 -8.74 5.96 -2.21
N ASN A 378 -9.14 6.65 -3.27
CA ASN A 378 -8.27 7.07 -4.37
C ASN A 378 -8.83 8.31 -5.07
N GLY A 379 -8.05 8.89 -5.98
CA GLY A 379 -8.45 10.11 -6.68
C GLY A 379 -9.71 9.94 -7.54
N TYR A 380 -9.95 8.74 -8.12
CA TYR A 380 -11.17 8.47 -8.88
C TYR A 380 -12.41 8.48 -7.99
N ALA A 381 -12.38 7.78 -6.86
CA ALA A 381 -13.47 7.77 -5.88
C ALA A 381 -13.74 9.19 -5.34
N ASN A 382 -12.69 9.99 -5.18
CA ASN A 382 -12.79 11.40 -4.77
C ASN A 382 -13.51 12.26 -5.82
N GLU A 383 -13.22 12.09 -7.11
CA GLU A 383 -13.94 12.79 -8.19
C GLU A 383 -15.41 12.34 -8.29
N MET A 384 -15.70 11.06 -8.05
CA MET A 384 -17.07 10.57 -8.01
C MET A 384 -17.87 11.22 -6.86
N LEU A 385 -17.31 11.29 -5.64
CA LEU A 385 -17.93 12.00 -4.52
C LEU A 385 -18.12 13.49 -4.81
N LYS A 386 -17.13 14.13 -5.42
CA LYS A 386 -17.20 15.53 -5.84
C LYS A 386 -18.36 15.77 -6.85
N GLY A 387 -18.56 14.80 -7.76
CA GLY A 387 -19.69 14.80 -8.69
C GLY A 387 -21.05 14.73 -7.97
N ALA A 388 -21.20 13.78 -7.05
CA ALA A 388 -22.41 13.61 -6.23
C ALA A 388 -22.73 14.87 -5.41
N LYS A 389 -21.70 15.47 -4.79
CA LYS A 389 -21.83 16.72 -4.03
C LYS A 389 -22.27 17.91 -4.91
N ARG A 390 -21.67 18.06 -6.09
CA ARG A 390 -22.04 19.13 -7.05
C ARG A 390 -23.46 19.01 -7.55
N ALA A 391 -23.97 17.79 -7.79
CA ALA A 391 -25.33 17.57 -8.23
C ALA A 391 -26.36 18.08 -7.20
N LEU A 392 -25.99 18.13 -5.92
CA LEU A 392 -26.82 18.64 -4.83
C LEU A 392 -26.48 20.09 -4.43
N GLN A 393 -25.55 20.72 -5.12
CA GLN A 393 -25.07 22.10 -4.85
C GLN A 393 -24.56 22.30 -3.42
N LEU A 394 -23.89 21.28 -2.86
CA LEU A 394 -23.35 21.30 -1.52
C LEU A 394 -21.88 21.76 -1.53
N GLU A 395 -21.51 22.60 -0.56
CA GLU A 395 -20.13 23.03 -0.38
C GLU A 395 -19.30 21.98 0.31
N SER A 396 -19.85 21.34 1.36
CA SER A 396 -19.13 20.31 2.11
C SER A 396 -20.04 19.18 2.58
N VAL A 397 -19.43 18.01 2.84
CA VAL A 397 -20.05 16.83 3.43
C VAL A 397 -19.05 16.13 4.33
N TRP A 398 -19.51 15.45 5.38
CA TRP A 398 -18.67 14.60 6.20
C TRP A 398 -18.16 13.39 5.41
N VAL A 399 -16.91 13.01 5.64
CA VAL A 399 -16.33 11.72 5.23
C VAL A 399 -15.85 10.97 6.48
N ASN A 400 -15.81 9.64 6.43
CA ASN A 400 -15.45 8.79 7.57
C ASN A 400 -13.93 8.73 7.78
N TYR A 401 -13.33 9.87 8.13
CA TYR A 401 -11.91 10.04 8.36
C TYR A 401 -11.69 10.97 9.54
N SER A 402 -10.96 10.53 10.55
CA SER A 402 -10.77 11.32 11.77
C SER A 402 -9.50 10.92 12.53
N ASP A 403 -9.00 11.83 13.37
CA ASP A 403 -7.94 11.57 14.34
C ASP A 403 -8.42 11.64 15.80
N ARG A 404 -9.74 11.56 15.99
CA ARG A 404 -10.39 11.58 17.32
C ARG A 404 -9.83 10.60 18.35
N ALA A 405 -9.25 9.49 17.89
CA ALA A 405 -8.67 8.49 18.79
C ALA A 405 -7.30 8.92 19.32
N VAL A 406 -6.48 9.50 18.46
CA VAL A 406 -5.15 10.02 18.78
C VAL A 406 -4.86 11.17 17.83
N GLU A 407 -4.61 12.34 18.38
CA GLU A 407 -4.27 13.56 17.66
C GLU A 407 -3.16 13.33 16.62
N GLY A 408 -3.39 13.79 15.39
CA GLY A 408 -2.49 13.64 14.24
C GLY A 408 -2.43 12.23 13.65
N GLN A 409 -3.14 11.25 14.23
CA GLN A 409 -3.24 9.90 13.69
C GLN A 409 -4.57 9.67 12.96
N TRP A 410 -4.68 10.27 11.81
CA TRP A 410 -5.86 10.16 10.96
C TRP A 410 -6.13 8.72 10.49
N ARG A 411 -7.37 8.25 10.67
CA ARG A 411 -7.81 6.90 10.28
C ARG A 411 -9.20 6.93 9.66
N THR A 412 -9.42 6.07 8.68
CA THR A 412 -10.76 5.80 8.15
C THR A 412 -11.51 4.89 9.11
N GLY A 413 -12.84 4.91 9.08
CA GLY A 413 -13.64 4.05 9.96
C GLY A 413 -13.43 2.55 9.72
N ASP A 414 -13.04 2.19 8.52
CA ASP A 414 -12.70 0.82 8.09
C ASP A 414 -11.19 0.55 8.03
N TYR A 415 -10.37 1.39 8.70
CA TYR A 415 -8.92 1.20 8.71
C TYR A 415 -8.56 -0.20 9.21
N PRO A 416 -7.79 -0.98 8.42
CA PRO A 416 -7.50 -2.36 8.77
C PRO A 416 -6.58 -2.44 10.00
N THR A 417 -6.84 -3.40 10.87
CA THR A 417 -5.89 -3.75 11.91
C THR A 417 -4.65 -4.35 11.26
N ILE A 418 -3.50 -3.77 11.51
CA ILE A 418 -2.21 -4.28 11.04
C ILE A 418 -1.52 -4.95 12.20
N GLU A 419 -1.50 -6.27 12.16
CA GLU A 419 -0.83 -7.12 13.16
C GLU A 419 0.38 -7.77 12.50
N ARG A 420 1.51 -7.05 12.46
CA ARG A 420 2.76 -7.63 11.92
C ARG A 420 3.32 -8.67 12.88
N PRO A 421 3.64 -9.88 12.41
CA PRO A 421 4.54 -10.75 13.13
C PRO A 421 5.89 -10.03 13.31
N ASP A 422 6.46 -10.09 14.52
CA ASP A 422 7.79 -9.53 14.74
C ASP A 422 8.82 -10.33 13.91
N PRO A 423 9.60 -9.70 13.01
CA PRO A 423 10.56 -10.41 12.18
C PRO A 423 11.70 -11.04 12.97
N ASP A 424 11.96 -10.59 14.20
CA ASP A 424 13.00 -11.11 15.08
C ASP A 424 12.47 -12.13 16.12
N ASP A 425 11.16 -12.34 16.20
CA ASP A 425 10.58 -13.31 17.10
C ASP A 425 10.48 -14.70 16.47
N ALA A 426 11.18 -15.63 17.05
CA ALA A 426 10.86 -17.05 16.94
C ALA A 426 9.37 -17.25 17.28
N VAL A 427 8.60 -17.78 16.35
CA VAL A 427 7.18 -18.16 16.42
C VAL A 427 6.42 -17.57 17.61
N VAL A 428 5.73 -16.43 17.40
CA VAL A 428 4.92 -15.81 18.46
C VAL A 428 3.60 -16.56 18.59
N TRP A 429 3.52 -17.35 19.64
CA TRP A 429 2.30 -18.06 19.99
C TRP A 429 1.31 -17.14 20.68
N ARG A 430 0.13 -16.96 20.09
CA ARG A 430 -0.91 -16.04 20.55
C ARG A 430 -2.24 -16.76 20.74
N LYS A 431 -3.09 -16.18 21.58
CA LYS A 431 -4.49 -16.61 21.66
C LYS A 431 -5.28 -16.02 20.49
N LEU A 432 -6.12 -16.82 19.85
CA LEU A 432 -7.09 -16.33 18.89
C LEU A 432 -8.42 -16.13 19.63
N ARG A 433 -8.80 -14.86 19.83
CA ARG A 433 -9.91 -14.44 20.67
C ARG A 433 -11.03 -13.83 19.85
N ASN A 434 -12.28 -14.24 20.13
CA ASN A 434 -13.45 -13.65 19.50
C ASN A 434 -13.96 -12.41 20.25
N ASP A 435 -14.84 -11.63 19.60
CA ASP A 435 -15.44 -10.40 20.18
C ASP A 435 -16.41 -10.66 21.35
N LYS A 436 -16.56 -11.91 21.79
CA LYS A 436 -17.23 -12.28 23.05
C LYS A 436 -16.24 -12.59 24.15
N GLY A 437 -14.94 -12.41 23.90
CA GLY A 437 -13.88 -12.57 24.87
C GLY A 437 -13.50 -14.03 25.14
N LYS A 438 -13.89 -14.98 24.27
CA LYS A 438 -13.50 -16.39 24.36
C LYS A 438 -12.36 -16.70 23.39
N CYS A 439 -11.51 -17.64 23.78
CA CYS A 439 -10.36 -18.10 22.99
C CYS A 439 -10.66 -19.38 22.23
N LEU A 440 -10.06 -19.52 21.05
CA LEU A 440 -10.07 -20.76 20.29
C LEU A 440 -9.21 -21.79 21.01
N ASP A 441 -9.74 -23.00 21.29
CA ASP A 441 -9.12 -23.99 22.17
C ASP A 441 -9.27 -25.40 21.60
N LEU A 442 -8.35 -26.29 21.98
CA LEU A 442 -8.43 -27.73 21.68
C LEU A 442 -9.16 -28.49 22.78
N ALA A 443 -10.25 -29.17 22.41
CA ALA A 443 -11.05 -29.95 23.33
C ALA A 443 -10.21 -31.01 24.09
N GLY A 444 -10.26 -30.94 25.41
CA GLY A 444 -9.54 -31.85 26.28
C GLY A 444 -8.01 -31.78 26.15
N ARG A 445 -7.48 -30.73 25.57
CA ARG A 445 -6.04 -30.54 25.32
C ARG A 445 -5.43 -31.72 24.56
N LYS A 446 -6.12 -32.19 23.53
CA LYS A 446 -5.67 -33.32 22.69
C LYS A 446 -5.09 -32.82 21.37
N THR A 447 -4.16 -33.58 20.78
CA THR A 447 -3.51 -33.24 19.50
C THR A 447 -3.73 -34.31 18.42
N ALA A 448 -4.59 -35.31 18.66
CA ALA A 448 -4.91 -36.32 17.65
C ALA A 448 -5.71 -35.69 16.48
N ASN A 449 -5.56 -36.28 15.29
CA ASN A 449 -6.38 -35.91 14.14
C ASN A 449 -7.89 -36.02 14.47
N GLY A 450 -8.64 -35.01 14.05
CA GLY A 450 -10.07 -34.91 14.34
C GLY A 450 -10.40 -34.33 15.73
N THR A 451 -9.39 -33.90 16.51
CA THR A 451 -9.63 -33.21 17.78
C THR A 451 -10.50 -31.98 17.53
N GLU A 452 -11.58 -31.89 18.30
CA GLU A 452 -12.52 -30.78 18.22
C GLU A 452 -11.86 -29.46 18.62
N VAL A 453 -12.10 -28.45 17.79
CA VAL A 453 -11.78 -27.05 18.09
C VAL A 453 -13.06 -26.35 18.54
N HIS A 454 -12.98 -25.62 19.64
CA HIS A 454 -14.13 -24.95 20.24
C HIS A 454 -13.73 -23.58 20.83
N GLN A 455 -14.68 -22.80 21.25
CA GLN A 455 -14.39 -21.64 22.10
C GLN A 455 -14.34 -22.06 23.57
N TRP A 456 -13.45 -21.43 24.32
CA TRP A 456 -13.32 -21.62 25.76
C TRP A 456 -12.92 -20.31 26.48
N SER A 457 -13.17 -20.20 27.76
CA SER A 457 -12.63 -19.11 28.58
C SER A 457 -11.10 -19.06 28.43
N CYS A 458 -10.55 -17.87 28.18
CA CYS A 458 -9.13 -17.71 27.94
C CYS A 458 -8.31 -18.04 29.19
N HIS A 459 -7.43 -19.02 29.12
CA HIS A 459 -6.56 -19.46 30.22
C HIS A 459 -5.07 -19.50 29.84
N GLY A 460 -4.72 -19.25 28.55
CA GLY A 460 -3.34 -19.11 28.09
C GLY A 460 -2.49 -20.38 28.07
N ALA A 461 -3.10 -21.57 28.26
CA ALA A 461 -2.37 -22.83 28.06
C ALA A 461 -2.11 -23.09 26.58
N ASP A 462 -1.13 -23.94 26.26
CA ASP A 462 -0.67 -24.22 24.89
C ASP A 462 -1.78 -24.67 23.94
N SER A 463 -2.89 -25.24 24.45
CA SER A 463 -4.07 -25.59 23.66
C SER A 463 -4.81 -24.37 23.05
N GLN A 464 -4.60 -23.19 23.61
CA GLN A 464 -5.16 -21.92 23.14
C GLN A 464 -4.15 -21.05 22.40
N LEU A 465 -2.90 -21.53 22.26
CA LEU A 465 -1.85 -20.79 21.60
C LEU A 465 -1.72 -21.27 20.14
N TRP A 466 -1.91 -20.32 19.25
CA TRP A 466 -1.91 -20.55 17.82
C TRP A 466 -0.90 -19.63 17.14
N TRP A 467 -0.44 -20.03 15.97
CA TRP A 467 0.42 -19.25 15.09
C TRP A 467 0.02 -19.51 13.66
N GLN A 468 -0.08 -18.45 12.86
CA GLN A 468 -0.32 -18.56 11.43
C GLN A 468 1.02 -18.46 10.70
N ASP A 469 1.35 -19.50 9.91
CA ASP A 469 2.57 -19.49 9.09
C ASP A 469 2.37 -18.73 7.76
N GLU A 470 3.47 -18.59 7.01
CA GLU A 470 3.52 -17.87 5.74
C GLU A 470 2.63 -18.47 4.64
N ALA A 471 2.27 -19.74 4.74
CA ALA A 471 1.35 -20.42 3.86
C ALA A 471 -0.12 -20.20 4.24
N GLY A 472 -0.39 -19.47 5.33
CA GLY A 472 -1.73 -19.25 5.86
C GLY A 472 -2.25 -20.39 6.74
N LEU A 473 -1.39 -21.35 7.12
CA LEU A 473 -1.76 -22.46 7.99
C LEU A 473 -1.75 -22.01 9.45
N VAL A 474 -2.83 -22.28 10.18
CA VAL A 474 -2.95 -21.94 11.60
C VAL A 474 -2.55 -23.14 12.44
N ARG A 475 -1.36 -23.09 13.02
CA ARG A 475 -0.74 -24.18 13.80
C ARG A 475 -1.02 -24.01 15.27
N ASN A 476 -1.11 -25.14 16.00
CA ASN A 476 -1.28 -25.11 17.45
C ASN A 476 0.03 -25.39 18.17
N LYS A 477 0.28 -24.68 19.29
CA LYS A 477 1.53 -24.78 20.06
C LYS A 477 1.75 -26.16 20.68
N MET A 478 0.70 -26.89 21.04
CA MET A 478 0.83 -28.23 21.60
C MET A 478 1.46 -29.23 20.63
N ASN A 479 1.26 -29.02 19.31
CA ASN A 479 1.89 -29.80 18.25
C ASN A 479 1.93 -29.00 16.95
N THR A 480 3.10 -28.49 16.59
CA THR A 480 3.33 -27.62 15.44
C THR A 480 3.09 -28.29 14.07
N ASN A 481 3.00 -29.63 14.04
CA ASN A 481 2.62 -30.38 12.84
C ASN A 481 1.09 -30.50 12.66
N LYS A 482 0.30 -29.86 13.54
CA LYS A 482 -1.15 -29.83 13.49
C LYS A 482 -1.68 -28.45 13.16
N CYS A 483 -2.64 -28.44 12.22
CA CYS A 483 -3.25 -27.24 11.67
C CYS A 483 -4.76 -27.19 11.93
N LEU A 484 -5.30 -25.98 12.00
CA LEU A 484 -6.73 -25.73 11.96
C LEU A 484 -7.26 -26.11 10.58
N ASP A 485 -8.19 -27.07 10.53
CA ASP A 485 -8.63 -27.77 9.32
C ASP A 485 -10.15 -27.77 9.23
N VAL A 486 -10.66 -27.56 8.01
CA VAL A 486 -12.09 -27.81 7.71
C VAL A 486 -12.26 -29.26 7.28
N SER A 487 -12.94 -30.04 8.09
CA SER A 487 -13.12 -31.49 7.93
C SER A 487 -13.62 -31.86 6.54
N GLY A 488 -12.90 -32.81 5.91
CA GLY A 488 -13.27 -33.33 4.59
C GLY A 488 -13.21 -32.30 3.46
N ALA A 489 -12.49 -31.20 3.64
CA ALA A 489 -12.47 -30.05 2.74
C ALA A 489 -13.87 -29.50 2.41
N GLY A 490 -14.81 -29.63 3.35
CA GLY A 490 -16.20 -29.15 3.20
C GLY A 490 -16.28 -27.65 2.95
N THR A 491 -17.21 -27.24 2.08
CA THR A 491 -17.43 -25.84 1.72
C THR A 491 -18.83 -25.36 2.10
N GLU A 492 -19.67 -26.26 2.65
CA GLU A 492 -21.02 -26.00 3.07
C GLU A 492 -21.08 -25.36 4.47
N LYS A 493 -22.15 -24.61 4.72
CA LYS A 493 -22.42 -24.03 6.03
C LYS A 493 -22.50 -25.11 7.12
N GLY A 494 -21.78 -24.88 8.22
CA GLY A 494 -21.73 -25.79 9.35
C GLY A 494 -20.66 -26.87 9.23
N ALA A 495 -19.85 -26.88 8.15
CA ALA A 495 -18.71 -27.79 8.05
C ALA A 495 -17.80 -27.59 9.25
N ARG A 496 -17.41 -28.71 9.89
CA ARG A 496 -16.71 -28.74 11.17
C ARG A 496 -15.27 -28.25 11.02
N VAL A 497 -14.83 -27.43 11.94
CA VAL A 497 -13.41 -27.08 12.11
C VAL A 497 -12.82 -27.96 13.21
N HIS A 498 -11.68 -28.56 12.94
CA HIS A 498 -10.97 -29.46 13.84
C HIS A 498 -9.45 -29.32 13.68
N LEU A 499 -8.71 -30.04 14.50
CA LEU A 499 -7.26 -30.17 14.37
C LEU A 499 -6.92 -31.37 13.48
N TRP A 500 -5.99 -31.18 12.52
CA TRP A 500 -5.53 -32.23 11.64
C TRP A 500 -4.05 -32.09 11.30
N ASP A 501 -3.40 -33.14 10.77
CA ASP A 501 -2.03 -33.03 10.24
C ASP A 501 -1.96 -31.92 9.18
N CYS A 502 -0.93 -31.07 9.27
CA CYS A 502 -0.72 -30.01 8.30
C CYS A 502 -0.35 -30.63 6.94
N HIS A 503 -1.16 -30.40 5.93
CA HIS A 503 -0.93 -30.88 4.55
C HIS A 503 -0.97 -29.76 3.50
N GLY A 504 -1.23 -28.51 3.92
CA GLY A 504 -1.22 -27.33 3.03
C GLY A 504 -2.36 -27.26 2.02
N GLY A 505 -3.38 -28.10 2.16
CA GLY A 505 -4.56 -28.04 1.30
C GLY A 505 -5.40 -26.79 1.55
N PRO A 506 -6.25 -26.37 0.57
CA PRO A 506 -7.00 -25.12 0.66
C PRO A 506 -8.06 -25.10 1.79
N ASN A 507 -8.38 -26.25 2.40
CA ASN A 507 -9.18 -26.38 3.61
C ASN A 507 -8.40 -26.17 4.92
N GLN A 508 -7.12 -25.86 4.84
CA GLN A 508 -6.25 -25.48 5.97
C GLN A 508 -5.67 -24.06 5.82
N VAL A 509 -5.85 -23.44 4.65
CA VAL A 509 -5.35 -22.09 4.39
C VAL A 509 -6.42 -21.08 4.80
N TRP A 510 -6.11 -20.30 5.84
CA TRP A 510 -7.00 -19.30 6.39
C TRP A 510 -6.57 -17.89 5.96
N LEU A 511 -7.51 -17.17 5.39
CA LEU A 511 -7.31 -15.81 4.89
C LEU A 511 -7.94 -14.82 5.88
N ARG A 512 -7.27 -13.70 6.13
CA ARG A 512 -7.84 -12.59 6.89
C ARG A 512 -8.80 -11.81 6.00
N GLY A 513 -10.00 -11.62 6.47
CA GLY A 513 -11.02 -10.83 5.80
C GLY A 513 -11.38 -9.57 6.57
N SER A 514 -12.26 -8.76 6.01
CA SER A 514 -12.82 -7.58 6.67
C SER A 514 -13.42 -7.91 8.05
N SER A 515 -13.48 -6.93 8.94
CA SER A 515 -14.05 -7.05 10.29
C SER A 515 -13.42 -8.17 11.13
N ASN A 516 -12.10 -8.38 11.01
CA ASN A 516 -11.36 -9.45 11.71
C ASN A 516 -11.93 -10.86 11.47
N SER A 517 -12.54 -11.10 10.30
CA SER A 517 -13.01 -12.45 9.93
C SER A 517 -11.86 -13.32 9.44
N TRP A 518 -11.94 -14.62 9.71
CA TRP A 518 -11.03 -15.63 9.20
C TRP A 518 -11.75 -16.48 8.17
N ARG A 519 -11.33 -16.40 6.92
CA ARG A 519 -11.98 -17.06 5.78
C ARG A 519 -11.19 -18.27 5.35
N ILE A 520 -11.87 -19.35 5.02
CA ILE A 520 -11.20 -20.53 4.48
C ILE A 520 -11.00 -20.40 2.96
N SER A 521 -9.82 -20.73 2.47
CA SER A 521 -9.40 -20.47 1.09
C SER A 521 -10.28 -21.19 0.04
N ASN A 522 -10.71 -22.43 0.31
CA ASN A 522 -11.58 -23.17 -0.61
C ASN A 522 -13.07 -22.73 -0.59
N ALA A 523 -13.44 -21.81 0.33
CA ALA A 523 -14.76 -21.22 0.40
C ALA A 523 -14.67 -19.79 0.98
N PRO A 524 -14.21 -18.80 0.21
CA PRO A 524 -13.87 -17.44 0.73
C PRO A 524 -15.07 -16.66 1.28
N ASN A 525 -16.30 -17.07 0.97
CA ASN A 525 -17.53 -16.52 1.54
C ASN A 525 -17.88 -17.13 2.91
N MET A 526 -17.16 -18.16 3.37
CA MET A 526 -17.32 -18.80 4.67
C MET A 526 -16.27 -18.30 5.65
N ALA A 527 -16.70 -18.00 6.87
CA ALA A 527 -15.85 -17.56 7.96
C ALA A 527 -15.79 -18.58 9.09
N LEU A 528 -14.68 -18.61 9.83
CA LEU A 528 -14.58 -19.29 11.12
C LEU A 528 -15.66 -18.72 12.06
N ASP A 529 -16.53 -19.58 12.55
CA ASP A 529 -17.67 -19.22 13.37
C ASP A 529 -17.83 -20.20 14.55
N ILE A 530 -18.57 -19.78 15.56
CA ILE A 530 -18.94 -20.62 16.69
C ILE A 530 -20.40 -21.04 16.60
N LYS A 531 -20.62 -22.35 16.64
CA LYS A 531 -21.96 -22.93 16.59
C LYS A 531 -22.69 -22.65 17.92
N ASP A 532 -23.74 -21.87 17.86
CA ASP A 532 -24.75 -21.64 18.90
C ASP A 532 -24.74 -20.23 19.56
N PRO A 533 -25.93 -19.68 19.86
CA PRO A 533 -26.11 -18.36 20.45
C PRO A 533 -25.78 -18.27 21.95
N PHE A 534 -25.57 -19.38 22.66
CA PHE A 534 -25.44 -19.38 24.14
C PHE A 534 -24.07 -19.00 24.69
N TRP A 535 -23.04 -18.83 23.86
CA TRP A 535 -21.72 -18.26 24.21
C TRP A 535 -21.00 -18.92 25.40
N GLY A 536 -21.40 -20.15 25.76
CA GLY A 536 -20.72 -20.94 26.78
C GLY A 536 -19.39 -21.52 26.32
N ASP A 537 -18.62 -22.03 27.27
CA ASP A 537 -17.43 -22.82 26.99
C ASP A 537 -17.81 -24.14 26.30
N GLY A 538 -16.94 -24.65 25.42
CA GLY A 538 -17.13 -25.91 24.70
C GLY A 538 -17.98 -25.79 23.43
N MET A 539 -18.37 -24.59 23.00
CA MET A 539 -19.10 -24.43 21.74
C MET A 539 -18.18 -24.64 20.55
N ARG A 540 -18.58 -25.52 19.63
CA ARG A 540 -17.75 -25.97 18.49
C ARG A 540 -17.49 -24.88 17.46
N ALA A 541 -16.29 -24.89 16.92
CA ALA A 541 -15.95 -24.14 15.74
C ALA A 541 -16.44 -24.84 14.46
N HIS A 542 -16.94 -24.03 13.53
CA HIS A 542 -17.36 -24.46 12.20
C HIS A 542 -17.09 -23.33 11.20
N ILE A 543 -17.30 -23.55 9.90
CA ILE A 543 -17.40 -22.48 8.93
C ILE A 543 -18.87 -22.13 8.68
N TRP A 544 -19.17 -20.84 8.50
CA TRP A 544 -20.52 -20.34 8.23
C TRP A 544 -20.47 -19.18 7.25
N PRO A 545 -21.53 -18.95 6.43
CA PRO A 545 -21.59 -17.75 5.59
C PRO A 545 -21.31 -16.50 6.42
N PHE A 546 -20.46 -15.65 5.89
CA PHE A 546 -20.07 -14.44 6.62
C PHE A 546 -21.25 -13.50 6.82
N HIS A 547 -21.44 -13.06 8.05
CA HIS A 547 -22.49 -12.13 8.45
C HIS A 547 -21.98 -11.05 9.41
N GLY A 548 -20.65 -10.99 9.65
CA GLY A 548 -20.01 -9.95 10.47
C GLY A 548 -20.36 -9.96 11.96
N GLY A 549 -21.05 -10.99 12.44
CA GLY A 549 -21.40 -11.12 13.87
C GLY A 549 -20.18 -11.38 14.75
N LYS A 550 -20.33 -11.13 16.07
CA LYS A 550 -19.25 -11.27 17.07
C LYS A 550 -18.63 -12.67 17.13
N SER A 551 -19.35 -13.72 16.70
CA SER A 551 -18.85 -15.10 16.61
C SER A 551 -17.87 -15.34 15.46
N GLN A 552 -17.85 -14.43 14.48
CA GLN A 552 -17.00 -14.50 13.29
C GLN A 552 -15.83 -13.52 13.31
N ARG A 553 -15.75 -12.68 14.32
CA ARG A 553 -14.65 -11.71 14.47
C ARG A 553 -13.64 -12.24 15.48
N TRP A 554 -12.42 -12.47 15.00
CA TRP A 554 -11.34 -13.10 15.75
C TRP A 554 -10.07 -12.27 15.65
N SER A 555 -9.50 -11.89 16.75
CA SER A 555 -8.24 -11.15 16.86
C SER A 555 -7.19 -11.96 17.63
N TRP A 556 -5.94 -11.70 17.31
CA TRP A 556 -4.83 -12.18 18.12
C TRP A 556 -4.76 -11.39 19.45
N ASP A 557 -4.58 -12.10 20.57
CA ASP A 557 -4.48 -11.55 21.93
C ASP A 557 -3.16 -11.98 22.60
#